data_1b09d3d8ae69bd45e1b24d0eb6042308
#
_entry.id   1b09d3d8ae69bd45e1b24d0eb6042308
#
_cell.length_a   1.000
_cell.length_b   1.000
_cell.length_c   1.000
_cell.angle_alpha   90.00
_cell.angle_beta   90.00
_cell.angle_gamma   90.00
#
_symmetry.space_group_name_H-M   'P 1'
#
loop_
_entity.id
_entity.type
_entity.pdbx_description
1 polymer ?
#
loop_
_entity_poly.entity_id
_entity_poly.type
_entity_poly.pdbx_seq_one_letter_code
_entity_poly.pdbx_strand_id
1 'polypeptide(L)'
;MSTETPLDLKKTINLPKTAFSQKANLAQSEVARLKKWAELDLYKLILQERAGAKKFILHDGPPYANADIHLGTAMNKILKDFIVKSRTVMGFDAPYVPGYDCHGLPIELYVDRKLGAKKANLSPVAIRRACRDHASEALKRQTRDFQRLGIFGEWDNPYLTMSNHYEAETARLFGRFVERGYVYKGARPVYWCIHDQTALAEAEVEYHQHTSPSVYVKFPLITDPALIDPALAGRKVYVLIWTTTPWTLPANLGIAVHPDFEYSAFEHDDEVYIVASELLEAVAEKCGLDKREGKEQTPKALARFTGTRLDRLE
;
A
#
# COMPACT_ATOMS: atom_id res chain seq x y z
N MET A 1 83.14 -1.49 28.23
CA MET A 1 81.72 -1.22 28.15
C MET A 1 81.35 -1.34 26.68
N SER A 2 80.77 -2.47 26.27
CA SER A 2 80.31 -2.68 24.89
C SER A 2 78.97 -1.93 24.72
N THR A 3 78.96 -0.92 23.88
CA THR A 3 77.78 -0.21 23.47
C THR A 3 77.00 -1.09 22.50
N GLU A 4 76.08 -1.88 23.03
CA GLU A 4 75.09 -2.59 22.18
C GLU A 4 74.19 -1.53 21.49
N THR A 5 74.26 -1.50 20.17
CA THR A 5 73.33 -0.66 19.37
C THR A 5 71.92 -1.11 19.64
N PRO A 6 70.98 -0.19 19.99
CA PRO A 6 69.59 -0.58 20.25
C PRO A 6 68.97 -1.32 19.07
N LEU A 7 68.42 -2.48 19.30
CA LEU A 7 67.72 -3.29 18.28
C LEU A 7 66.59 -2.48 17.66
N ASP A 8 66.65 -2.22 16.37
CA ASP A 8 65.58 -1.57 15.64
C ASP A 8 64.41 -2.57 15.43
N LEU A 9 63.46 -2.53 16.35
CA LEU A 9 62.30 -3.43 16.36
C LEU A 9 61.48 -3.39 15.06
N LYS A 10 61.52 -2.28 14.30
CA LYS A 10 60.84 -2.19 12.99
C LYS A 10 61.45 -3.12 11.94
N LYS A 11 62.74 -3.48 12.09
CA LYS A 11 63.44 -4.41 11.19
C LYS A 11 63.23 -5.88 11.55
N THR A 12 62.68 -6.17 12.73
CA THR A 12 62.39 -7.54 13.20
C THR A 12 61.00 -8.01 12.84
N ILE A 13 60.12 -7.14 12.31
CA ILE A 13 58.76 -7.48 11.94
C ILE A 13 58.77 -8.20 10.60
N ASN A 14 58.38 -9.48 10.60
CA ASN A 14 58.13 -10.28 9.40
C ASN A 14 56.76 -9.96 8.81
N LEU A 15 56.61 -8.85 8.09
CA LEU A 15 55.44 -8.54 7.32
C LEU A 15 55.46 -9.31 6.00
N PRO A 16 54.35 -9.94 5.59
CA PRO A 16 54.30 -10.62 4.30
C PRO A 16 54.54 -9.60 3.17
N LYS A 17 55.52 -9.87 2.30
CA LYS A 17 55.73 -9.10 1.08
C LYS A 17 54.86 -9.67 -0.03
N THR A 18 53.90 -8.90 -0.50
CA THR A 18 52.99 -9.29 -1.59
C THR A 18 52.87 -8.16 -2.60
N ALA A 19 52.77 -8.51 -3.88
CA ALA A 19 52.40 -7.59 -4.94
C ALA A 19 50.90 -7.21 -4.90
N PHE A 20 50.12 -7.84 -4.05
CA PHE A 20 48.72 -7.54 -3.87
C PHE A 20 48.55 -6.20 -3.15
N SER A 21 47.85 -5.26 -3.76
CA SER A 21 47.64 -3.94 -3.17
C SER A 21 46.77 -4.05 -1.92
N GLN A 22 47.23 -3.56 -0.79
CA GLN A 22 46.44 -3.46 0.45
C GLN A 22 45.38 -2.35 0.37
N LYS A 23 45.59 -1.35 -0.50
CA LYS A 23 44.62 -0.27 -0.72
C LYS A 23 43.68 -0.67 -1.86
N ALA A 24 42.41 -0.87 -1.55
CA ALA A 24 41.42 -1.23 -2.55
C ALA A 24 41.17 -0.15 -3.60
N ASN A 25 41.33 1.13 -3.23
CA ASN A 25 41.15 2.31 -4.08
C ASN A 25 39.87 2.19 -4.95
N LEU A 26 38.73 1.89 -4.33
CA LEU A 26 37.51 1.44 -4.99
C LEU A 26 36.99 2.43 -6.04
N ALA A 27 37.10 3.73 -5.78
CA ALA A 27 36.61 4.76 -6.70
C ALA A 27 37.25 4.65 -8.12
N GLN A 28 38.50 4.24 -8.21
CA GLN A 28 39.20 4.06 -9.48
C GLN A 28 39.18 2.59 -9.94
N SER A 29 39.41 1.64 -9.02
CA SER A 29 39.51 0.22 -9.37
C SER A 29 38.19 -0.38 -9.85
N GLU A 30 37.07 0.07 -9.31
CA GLU A 30 35.72 -0.39 -9.76
C GLU A 30 35.46 0.04 -11.21
N VAL A 31 35.69 1.30 -11.53
CA VAL A 31 35.47 1.83 -12.89
C VAL A 31 36.33 1.07 -13.92
N ALA A 32 37.62 0.87 -13.62
CA ALA A 32 38.50 0.11 -14.49
C ALA A 32 38.06 -1.35 -14.65
N ARG A 33 37.56 -1.97 -13.59
CA ARG A 33 37.05 -3.34 -13.60
C ARG A 33 35.77 -3.47 -14.44
N LEU A 34 34.82 -2.56 -14.27
CA LEU A 34 33.59 -2.54 -15.07
C LEU A 34 33.89 -2.37 -16.56
N LYS A 35 34.81 -1.49 -16.90
CA LYS A 35 35.27 -1.33 -18.28
C LYS A 35 35.84 -2.64 -18.84
N LYS A 36 36.73 -3.31 -18.11
CA LYS A 36 37.28 -4.61 -18.51
C LYS A 36 36.18 -5.69 -18.67
N TRP A 37 35.21 -5.72 -17.78
CA TRP A 37 34.09 -6.68 -17.87
C TRP A 37 33.23 -6.42 -19.11
N ALA A 38 32.99 -5.17 -19.46
CA ALA A 38 32.27 -4.80 -20.67
C ALA A 38 33.04 -5.17 -21.94
N GLU A 39 34.33 -4.90 -21.99
CA GLU A 39 35.23 -5.25 -23.13
C GLU A 39 35.29 -6.75 -23.38
N LEU A 40 35.20 -7.55 -22.32
CA LEU A 40 35.18 -9.03 -22.40
C LEU A 40 33.79 -9.61 -22.67
N ASP A 41 32.74 -8.82 -22.64
CA ASP A 41 31.35 -9.29 -22.55
C ASP A 41 31.19 -10.41 -21.49
N LEU A 42 31.72 -10.14 -20.29
CA LEU A 42 31.94 -11.15 -19.26
C LEU A 42 30.65 -11.90 -18.89
N TYR A 43 29.51 -11.21 -18.81
CA TYR A 43 28.24 -11.85 -18.44
C TYR A 43 27.82 -12.91 -19.48
N LYS A 44 27.97 -12.60 -20.76
CA LYS A 44 27.68 -13.54 -21.85
C LYS A 44 28.61 -14.72 -21.86
N LEU A 45 29.94 -14.50 -21.64
CA LEU A 45 30.89 -15.60 -21.49
C LEU A 45 30.50 -16.54 -20.34
N ILE A 46 30.08 -15.98 -19.18
CA ILE A 46 29.63 -16.78 -18.04
C ILE A 46 28.44 -17.65 -18.42
N LEU A 47 27.44 -17.10 -19.12
CA LEU A 47 26.27 -17.86 -19.55
C LEU A 47 26.65 -18.98 -20.54
N GLN A 48 27.59 -18.72 -21.46
CA GLN A 48 28.11 -19.73 -22.40
C GLN A 48 28.81 -20.88 -21.67
N GLU A 49 29.70 -20.56 -20.73
CA GLU A 49 30.43 -21.55 -19.92
C GLU A 49 29.53 -22.40 -19.01
N ARG A 50 28.37 -21.85 -18.61
CA ARG A 50 27.37 -22.52 -17.78
C ARG A 50 26.25 -23.18 -18.58
N ALA A 51 26.27 -23.10 -19.90
CA ALA A 51 25.25 -23.69 -20.77
C ALA A 51 25.14 -25.19 -20.53
N GLY A 52 23.91 -25.64 -20.28
CA GLY A 52 23.63 -27.08 -20.00
C GLY A 52 23.79 -27.49 -18.53
N ALA A 53 24.33 -26.65 -17.66
CA ALA A 53 24.35 -26.91 -16.24
C ALA A 53 22.94 -26.81 -15.63
N LYS A 54 22.76 -27.27 -14.37
CA LYS A 54 21.49 -27.16 -13.65
C LYS A 54 21.06 -25.71 -13.54
N LYS A 55 19.87 -25.37 -14.01
CA LYS A 55 19.35 -24.01 -13.97
C LYS A 55 19.00 -23.59 -12.55
N PHE A 56 19.33 -22.32 -12.26
CA PHE A 56 18.85 -21.58 -11.10
C PHE A 56 18.26 -20.26 -11.57
N ILE A 57 16.95 -20.10 -11.47
CA ILE A 57 16.25 -18.90 -11.92
C ILE A 57 15.85 -18.07 -10.70
N LEU A 58 16.35 -16.84 -10.64
CA LEU A 58 15.91 -15.81 -9.72
C LEU A 58 15.01 -14.84 -10.47
N HIS A 59 13.71 -14.86 -10.15
CA HIS A 59 12.77 -13.89 -10.72
C HIS A 59 12.97 -12.52 -10.08
N ASP A 60 13.08 -11.49 -10.91
CA ASP A 60 13.23 -10.11 -10.44
C ASP A 60 11.89 -9.55 -9.98
N GLY A 61 11.80 -9.05 -8.73
CA GLY A 61 10.77 -8.11 -8.33
C GLY A 61 11.16 -6.73 -8.87
N PRO A 62 10.45 -6.21 -9.88
CA PRO A 62 10.91 -5.06 -10.64
C PRO A 62 10.75 -3.76 -9.85
N PRO A 63 11.75 -2.85 -9.88
CA PRO A 63 11.57 -1.51 -9.34
C PRO A 63 10.63 -0.69 -10.20
N TYR A 64 9.98 0.32 -9.61
CA TYR A 64 9.24 1.32 -10.35
C TYR A 64 10.18 2.16 -11.23
N ALA A 65 9.81 2.32 -12.50
CA ALA A 65 10.51 3.15 -13.45
C ALA A 65 10.00 4.61 -13.38
N ASN A 66 10.14 5.26 -12.22
CA ASN A 66 9.59 6.59 -11.96
C ASN A 66 10.63 7.65 -11.56
N ALA A 67 11.78 7.22 -11.00
CA ALA A 67 12.81 8.11 -10.47
C ALA A 67 14.19 7.45 -10.54
N ASP A 68 15.22 8.12 -10.04
CA ASP A 68 16.54 7.53 -9.83
C ASP A 68 16.49 6.48 -8.71
N ILE A 69 17.46 5.57 -8.70
CA ILE A 69 17.54 4.55 -7.66
C ILE A 69 17.84 5.19 -6.29
N HIS A 70 17.17 4.70 -5.25
CA HIS A 70 17.51 5.02 -3.86
C HIS A 70 18.28 3.86 -3.21
N LEU A 71 18.80 4.05 -2.01
CA LEU A 71 19.60 3.04 -1.31
C LEU A 71 18.86 1.69 -1.17
N GLY A 72 17.57 1.70 -0.90
CA GLY A 72 16.77 0.48 -0.82
C GLY A 72 16.70 -0.28 -2.14
N THR A 73 16.55 0.42 -3.26
CA THR A 73 16.58 -0.18 -4.61
C THR A 73 17.97 -0.74 -4.92
N ALA A 74 19.02 -0.01 -4.60
CA ALA A 74 20.40 -0.45 -4.78
C ALA A 74 20.69 -1.72 -3.95
N MET A 75 20.33 -1.71 -2.66
CA MET A 75 20.49 -2.86 -1.77
C MET A 75 19.75 -4.10 -2.28
N ASN A 76 18.50 -3.94 -2.70
CA ASN A 76 17.69 -5.04 -3.23
C ASN A 76 18.37 -5.69 -4.46
N LYS A 77 18.84 -4.89 -5.42
CA LYS A 77 19.52 -5.39 -6.61
C LYS A 77 20.90 -6.00 -6.29
N ILE A 78 21.66 -5.44 -5.38
CA ILE A 78 22.94 -5.98 -4.94
C ILE A 78 22.77 -7.34 -4.26
N LEU A 79 21.76 -7.52 -3.42
CA LEU A 79 21.47 -8.80 -2.76
C LEU A 79 21.08 -9.88 -3.80
N LYS A 80 20.29 -9.53 -4.81
CA LYS A 80 19.98 -10.42 -5.93
C LYS A 80 21.23 -10.80 -6.72
N ASP A 81 22.11 -9.85 -6.99
CA ASP A 81 23.36 -10.08 -7.67
C ASP A 81 24.30 -11.01 -6.89
N PHE A 82 24.34 -10.89 -5.55
CA PHE A 82 25.07 -11.82 -4.70
C PHE A 82 24.54 -13.26 -4.86
N ILE A 83 23.21 -13.43 -4.90
CA ILE A 83 22.60 -14.74 -5.09
C ILE A 83 22.96 -15.31 -6.48
N VAL A 84 22.77 -14.51 -7.54
CA VAL A 84 23.07 -14.95 -8.93
C VAL A 84 24.54 -15.31 -9.08
N LYS A 85 25.46 -14.43 -8.64
CA LYS A 85 26.91 -14.66 -8.72
C LYS A 85 27.35 -15.87 -7.89
N SER A 86 26.83 -16.03 -6.67
CA SER A 86 27.17 -17.20 -5.84
C SER A 86 26.69 -18.49 -6.48
N ARG A 87 25.50 -18.55 -7.04
CA ARG A 87 25.00 -19.72 -7.74
C ARG A 87 25.82 -20.03 -9.00
N THR A 88 26.18 -19.01 -9.74
CA THR A 88 27.08 -19.16 -10.91
C THR A 88 28.45 -19.76 -10.50
N VAL A 89 29.06 -19.26 -9.42
CA VAL A 89 30.33 -19.80 -8.90
C VAL A 89 30.17 -21.25 -8.40
N MET A 90 29.01 -21.59 -7.85
CA MET A 90 28.67 -22.97 -7.45
C MET A 90 28.40 -23.90 -8.64
N GLY A 91 28.48 -23.45 -9.87
CA GLY A 91 28.34 -24.27 -11.06
C GLY A 91 26.94 -24.30 -11.69
N PHE A 92 26.01 -23.47 -11.24
CA PHE A 92 24.68 -23.38 -11.85
C PHE A 92 24.68 -22.49 -13.10
N ASP A 93 23.80 -22.82 -14.06
CA ASP A 93 23.34 -21.89 -15.09
C ASP A 93 22.32 -20.94 -14.45
N ALA A 94 22.76 -19.72 -14.11
CA ALA A 94 21.96 -18.77 -13.36
C ALA A 94 21.75 -17.45 -14.16
N PRO A 95 20.97 -17.48 -15.26
CA PRO A 95 20.64 -16.27 -15.99
C PRO A 95 19.78 -15.34 -15.13
N TYR A 96 20.01 -14.04 -15.29
CA TYR A 96 19.21 -13.01 -14.61
C TYR A 96 18.66 -12.00 -15.61
N VAL A 97 17.34 -11.96 -15.73
CA VAL A 97 16.62 -11.01 -16.56
C VAL A 97 16.06 -9.91 -15.64
N PRO A 98 16.64 -8.70 -15.69
CA PRO A 98 16.12 -7.59 -14.90
C PRO A 98 14.73 -7.16 -15.38
N GLY A 99 13.88 -6.71 -14.45
CA GLY A 99 12.56 -6.20 -14.77
C GLY A 99 12.37 -4.76 -14.34
N TYR A 100 11.36 -4.10 -14.93
CA TYR A 100 10.94 -2.75 -14.57
C TYR A 100 9.43 -2.66 -14.52
N ASP A 101 8.90 -2.11 -13.42
CA ASP A 101 7.50 -1.75 -13.28
C ASP A 101 7.27 -0.35 -13.86
N CYS A 102 6.49 -0.29 -14.95
CA CYS A 102 6.37 0.89 -15.78
C CYS A 102 4.99 1.54 -15.71
N HIS A 103 4.13 1.14 -14.76
CA HIS A 103 2.77 1.62 -14.58
C HIS A 103 2.52 2.11 -13.17
N GLY A 104 1.38 2.75 -12.97
CA GLY A 104 0.84 3.08 -11.67
C GLY A 104 0.97 4.54 -11.26
N LEU A 105 0.37 4.83 -10.12
CA LEU A 105 0.17 6.16 -9.58
C LEU A 105 1.44 7.02 -9.47
N PRO A 106 2.62 6.49 -9.06
CA PRO A 106 3.82 7.33 -8.96
C PRO A 106 4.26 7.96 -10.29
N ILE A 107 4.08 7.24 -11.41
CA ILE A 107 4.39 7.74 -12.75
C ILE A 107 3.32 8.75 -13.18
N GLU A 108 2.05 8.43 -12.97
CA GLU A 108 0.92 9.27 -13.34
C GLU A 108 0.95 10.62 -12.61
N LEU A 109 1.20 10.63 -11.29
CA LEU A 109 1.32 11.85 -10.50
C LEU A 109 2.48 12.75 -10.96
N TYR A 110 3.61 12.15 -11.32
CA TYR A 110 4.72 12.93 -11.87
C TYR A 110 4.33 13.62 -13.18
N VAL A 111 3.71 12.86 -14.09
CA VAL A 111 3.26 13.37 -15.40
C VAL A 111 2.17 14.43 -15.23
N ASP A 112 1.23 14.23 -14.33
CA ASP A 112 0.18 15.18 -13.98
C ASP A 112 0.75 16.53 -13.54
N ARG A 113 1.68 16.50 -12.60
CA ARG A 113 2.37 17.71 -12.11
C ARG A 113 3.14 18.41 -13.24
N LYS A 114 3.79 17.64 -14.13
CA LYS A 114 4.55 18.16 -15.26
C LYS A 114 3.64 18.78 -16.32
N LEU A 115 2.48 18.19 -16.59
CA LEU A 115 1.51 18.68 -17.57
C LEU A 115 0.69 19.86 -17.04
N GLY A 116 0.35 19.87 -15.74
CA GLY A 116 -0.45 20.89 -15.10
C GLY A 116 -1.74 21.16 -15.86
N ALA A 117 -2.09 22.43 -16.06
CA ALA A 117 -3.31 22.84 -16.76
C ALA A 117 -3.38 22.34 -18.23
N LYS A 118 -2.25 22.02 -18.87
CA LYS A 118 -2.24 21.49 -20.24
C LYS A 118 -2.91 20.13 -20.37
N LYS A 119 -2.99 19.37 -19.27
CA LYS A 119 -3.62 18.04 -19.22
C LYS A 119 -5.06 18.08 -19.70
N ALA A 120 -5.82 19.12 -19.34
CA ALA A 120 -7.24 19.26 -19.71
C ALA A 120 -7.49 19.23 -21.22
N ASN A 121 -6.49 19.59 -22.03
CA ASN A 121 -6.57 19.64 -23.49
C ASN A 121 -5.97 18.40 -24.17
N LEU A 122 -5.52 17.40 -23.40
CA LEU A 122 -4.89 16.20 -23.95
C LEU A 122 -5.86 15.02 -23.97
N SER A 123 -5.75 14.20 -25.02
CA SER A 123 -6.46 12.92 -25.05
C SER A 123 -5.87 11.93 -24.05
N PRO A 124 -6.65 10.95 -23.54
CA PRO A 124 -6.12 9.89 -22.68
C PRO A 124 -4.92 9.14 -23.27
N VAL A 125 -4.91 8.97 -24.60
CA VAL A 125 -3.78 8.34 -25.30
C VAL A 125 -2.52 9.19 -25.22
N ALA A 126 -2.63 10.52 -25.36
CA ALA A 126 -1.50 11.42 -25.22
C ALA A 126 -0.92 11.41 -23.80
N ILE A 127 -1.78 11.37 -22.78
CA ILE A 127 -1.36 11.27 -21.37
C ILE A 127 -0.63 9.93 -21.13
N ARG A 128 -1.18 8.80 -21.57
CA ARG A 128 -0.52 7.49 -21.48
C ARG A 128 0.83 7.46 -22.18
N ARG A 129 0.95 8.11 -23.34
CA ARG A 129 2.23 8.24 -24.04
C ARG A 129 3.24 9.01 -23.21
N ALA A 130 2.85 10.13 -22.60
CA ALA A 130 3.72 10.90 -21.71
C ALA A 130 4.18 10.07 -20.50
N CYS A 131 3.32 9.21 -19.94
CA CYS A 131 3.70 8.27 -18.88
C CYS A 131 4.73 7.23 -19.37
N ARG A 132 4.53 6.65 -20.55
CA ARG A 132 5.51 5.71 -21.15
C ARG A 132 6.87 6.36 -21.41
N ASP A 133 6.86 7.60 -21.91
CA ASP A 133 8.08 8.36 -22.16
C ASP A 133 8.84 8.62 -20.85
N HIS A 134 8.12 9.02 -19.80
CA HIS A 134 8.73 9.21 -18.47
C HIS A 134 9.33 7.92 -17.91
N ALA A 135 8.59 6.81 -17.97
CA ALA A 135 9.07 5.50 -17.54
C ALA A 135 10.31 5.06 -18.34
N SER A 136 10.32 5.28 -19.65
CA SER A 136 11.46 4.97 -20.52
C SER A 136 12.72 5.74 -20.14
N GLU A 137 12.58 7.03 -19.78
CA GLU A 137 13.72 7.84 -19.33
C GLU A 137 14.23 7.40 -17.94
N ALA A 138 13.34 7.07 -17.02
CA ALA A 138 13.71 6.54 -15.72
C ALA A 138 14.44 5.19 -15.85
N LEU A 139 13.93 4.30 -16.69
CA LEU A 139 14.54 3.00 -16.99
C LEU A 139 15.98 3.16 -17.48
N LYS A 140 16.25 4.05 -18.41
CA LYS A 140 17.61 4.30 -18.93
C LYS A 140 18.58 4.72 -17.80
N ARG A 141 18.11 5.61 -16.91
CA ARG A 141 18.93 6.06 -15.77
C ARG A 141 19.19 4.94 -14.79
N GLN A 142 18.14 4.22 -14.39
CA GLN A 142 18.26 3.09 -13.45
C GLN A 142 19.14 1.97 -13.99
N THR A 143 19.01 1.61 -15.28
CA THR A 143 19.88 0.61 -15.92
C THR A 143 21.35 1.00 -15.83
N ARG A 144 21.67 2.25 -16.17
CA ARG A 144 23.06 2.77 -16.06
C ARG A 144 23.56 2.68 -14.62
N ASP A 145 22.75 3.02 -13.66
CA ASP A 145 23.12 3.04 -12.25
C ASP A 145 23.32 1.61 -11.70
N PHE A 146 22.47 0.65 -12.09
CA PHE A 146 22.65 -0.77 -11.75
C PHE A 146 23.91 -1.36 -12.41
N GLN A 147 24.18 -1.03 -13.66
CA GLN A 147 25.44 -1.43 -14.31
C GLN A 147 26.66 -0.80 -13.61
N ARG A 148 26.56 0.46 -13.14
CA ARG A 148 27.61 1.11 -12.35
C ARG A 148 27.85 0.39 -11.02
N LEU A 149 26.84 -0.20 -10.40
CA LEU A 149 26.97 -1.05 -9.21
C LEU A 149 27.59 -2.42 -9.52
N GLY A 150 27.84 -2.75 -10.79
CA GLY A 150 28.45 -4.01 -11.21
C GLY A 150 27.49 -5.20 -11.20
N ILE A 151 26.20 -4.95 -11.24
CA ILE A 151 25.16 -5.98 -11.25
C ILE A 151 25.13 -6.66 -12.62
N PHE A 152 25.16 -7.99 -12.65
CA PHE A 152 25.05 -8.79 -13.87
C PHE A 152 23.59 -9.01 -14.25
N GLY A 153 23.31 -9.07 -15.56
CA GLY A 153 21.97 -9.32 -16.09
C GLY A 153 21.88 -9.03 -17.58
N GLU A 154 20.78 -9.46 -18.18
CA GLU A 154 20.44 -9.20 -19.58
C GLU A 154 19.88 -7.78 -19.75
N TRP A 155 20.74 -6.78 -19.63
CA TRP A 155 20.35 -5.38 -19.66
C TRP A 155 19.83 -4.91 -21.02
N ASP A 156 20.16 -5.61 -22.10
CA ASP A 156 19.72 -5.28 -23.46
C ASP A 156 18.30 -5.83 -23.75
N ASN A 157 17.84 -6.80 -22.96
CA ASN A 157 16.53 -7.42 -23.11
C ASN A 157 15.84 -7.61 -21.75
N PRO A 158 15.63 -6.54 -20.96
CA PRO A 158 14.88 -6.61 -19.72
C PRO A 158 13.40 -6.89 -19.96
N TYR A 159 12.67 -7.47 -19.00
CA TYR A 159 11.23 -7.45 -19.10
C TYR A 159 10.64 -6.12 -18.62
N LEU A 160 9.72 -5.58 -19.41
CA LEU A 160 9.06 -4.31 -19.12
C LEU A 160 7.56 -4.55 -19.00
N THR A 161 6.96 -4.16 -17.90
CA THR A 161 5.50 -4.33 -17.73
C THR A 161 4.70 -3.52 -18.76
N MET A 162 5.30 -2.48 -19.36
CA MET A 162 4.71 -1.69 -20.45
C MET A 162 4.99 -2.24 -21.85
N SER A 163 5.70 -3.36 -22.01
CA SER A 163 5.91 -3.93 -23.34
C SER A 163 4.61 -4.52 -23.88
N ASN A 164 4.38 -4.41 -25.19
CA ASN A 164 3.17 -4.95 -25.82
C ASN A 164 3.00 -6.45 -25.58
N HIS A 165 4.11 -7.18 -25.55
CA HIS A 165 4.09 -8.62 -25.24
C HIS A 165 3.62 -8.89 -23.81
N TYR A 166 4.16 -8.17 -22.81
CA TYR A 166 3.78 -8.32 -21.40
C TYR A 166 2.31 -7.95 -21.16
N GLU A 167 1.87 -6.84 -21.73
CA GLU A 167 0.46 -6.41 -21.66
C GLU A 167 -0.47 -7.44 -22.33
N ALA A 168 -0.07 -8.02 -23.48
CA ALA A 168 -0.85 -9.04 -24.17
C ALA A 168 -0.95 -10.35 -23.36
N GLU A 169 0.14 -10.79 -22.69
CA GLU A 169 0.10 -11.96 -21.82
C GLU A 169 -0.80 -11.75 -20.60
N THR A 170 -0.74 -10.55 -20.00
CA THR A 170 -1.64 -10.18 -18.90
C THR A 170 -3.11 -10.24 -19.34
N ALA A 171 -3.44 -9.66 -20.49
CA ALA A 171 -4.80 -9.70 -21.05
C ALA A 171 -5.25 -11.12 -21.39
N ARG A 172 -4.35 -11.94 -21.95
CA ARG A 172 -4.63 -13.35 -22.29
C ARG A 172 -4.91 -14.19 -21.04
N LEU A 173 -4.11 -13.99 -19.98
CA LEU A 173 -4.32 -14.67 -18.70
C LEU A 173 -5.65 -14.23 -18.06
N PHE A 174 -5.95 -12.94 -18.08
CA PHE A 174 -7.24 -12.41 -17.60
C PHE A 174 -8.42 -13.04 -18.36
N GLY A 175 -8.31 -13.18 -19.69
CA GLY A 175 -9.31 -13.87 -20.51
C GLY A 175 -9.60 -15.30 -20.01
N ARG A 176 -8.56 -16.05 -19.61
CA ARG A 176 -8.75 -17.39 -19.03
C ARG A 176 -9.52 -17.40 -17.72
N PHE A 177 -9.38 -16.35 -16.88
CA PHE A 177 -10.19 -16.19 -15.66
C PHE A 177 -11.65 -15.92 -16.01
N VAL A 178 -11.90 -15.10 -17.04
CA VAL A 178 -13.27 -14.82 -17.54
C VAL A 178 -13.91 -16.10 -18.07
N GLU A 179 -13.21 -16.86 -18.92
CA GLU A 179 -13.70 -18.12 -19.49
C GLU A 179 -14.07 -19.16 -18.41
N ARG A 180 -13.37 -19.14 -17.27
CA ARG A 180 -13.65 -20.05 -16.15
C ARG A 180 -14.70 -19.52 -15.17
N GLY A 181 -15.30 -18.36 -15.45
CA GLY A 181 -16.35 -17.76 -14.60
C GLY A 181 -15.88 -17.13 -13.30
N TYR A 182 -14.56 -16.94 -13.12
CA TYR A 182 -14.03 -16.27 -11.91
C TYR A 182 -14.20 -14.75 -11.92
N VAL A 183 -14.50 -14.17 -13.08
CA VAL A 183 -14.65 -12.71 -13.24
C VAL A 183 -16.11 -12.40 -13.53
N TYR A 184 -16.67 -11.52 -12.74
CA TYR A 184 -18.00 -10.98 -12.93
C TYR A 184 -18.03 -9.48 -12.65
N LYS A 185 -18.98 -8.78 -13.26
CA LYS A 185 -19.19 -7.35 -13.00
C LYS A 185 -19.98 -7.17 -11.70
N GLY A 186 -19.45 -6.40 -10.78
CA GLY A 186 -20.09 -6.08 -9.51
C GLY A 186 -19.74 -4.67 -9.06
N ALA A 187 -20.43 -4.18 -8.05
CA ALA A 187 -20.15 -2.93 -7.37
C ALA A 187 -19.87 -3.20 -5.89
N ARG A 188 -18.83 -2.57 -5.37
CA ARG A 188 -18.51 -2.58 -3.94
C ARG A 188 -17.84 -1.27 -3.55
N PRO A 189 -17.93 -0.84 -2.28
CA PRO A 189 -17.16 0.30 -1.78
C PRO A 189 -15.64 0.05 -1.94
N VAL A 190 -14.94 1.08 -2.36
CA VAL A 190 -13.48 1.08 -2.48
C VAL A 190 -12.91 2.35 -1.85
N TYR A 191 -11.66 2.31 -1.42
CA TYR A 191 -10.94 3.52 -1.03
C TYR A 191 -10.79 4.44 -2.24
N TRP A 192 -11.02 5.72 -2.04
CA TRP A 192 -11.01 6.71 -3.11
C TRP A 192 -10.27 7.97 -2.68
N CYS A 193 -9.29 8.39 -3.47
CA CYS A 193 -8.63 9.68 -3.29
C CYS A 193 -9.40 10.77 -4.05
N ILE A 194 -10.00 11.70 -3.33
CA ILE A 194 -10.76 12.82 -3.93
C ILE A 194 -9.86 13.84 -4.62
N HIS A 195 -8.58 13.93 -4.21
CA HIS A 195 -7.59 14.82 -4.82
C HIS A 195 -7.10 14.27 -6.16
N ASP A 196 -6.68 13.01 -6.18
CA ASP A 196 -6.13 12.36 -7.36
C ASP A 196 -7.21 11.74 -8.26
N GLN A 197 -8.46 11.72 -7.78
CA GLN A 197 -9.64 11.19 -8.48
C GLN A 197 -9.43 9.74 -8.96
N THR A 198 -8.93 8.89 -8.06
CA THR A 198 -8.65 7.49 -8.34
C THR A 198 -8.98 6.59 -7.14
N ALA A 199 -9.26 5.32 -7.45
CA ALA A 199 -9.32 4.27 -6.43
C ALA A 199 -7.91 4.00 -5.87
N LEU A 200 -7.85 3.60 -4.60
CA LEU A 200 -6.61 3.25 -3.90
C LEU A 200 -6.65 1.76 -3.54
N ALA A 201 -5.50 1.10 -3.66
CA ALA A 201 -5.26 -0.19 -3.02
C ALA A 201 -5.11 0.01 -1.50
N GLU A 202 -5.36 -1.02 -0.71
CA GLU A 202 -5.24 -0.95 0.76
C GLU A 202 -3.83 -0.51 1.21
N ALA A 203 -2.79 -0.97 0.50
CA ALA A 203 -1.41 -0.61 0.78
C ALA A 203 -1.06 0.86 0.49
N GLU A 204 -1.90 1.57 -0.24
CA GLU A 204 -1.73 3.00 -0.58
C GLU A 204 -2.46 3.91 0.40
N VAL A 205 -3.26 3.35 1.31
CA VAL A 205 -4.04 4.10 2.30
C VAL A 205 -3.19 4.41 3.52
N GLU A 206 -3.09 5.69 3.86
CA GLU A 206 -2.43 6.15 5.07
C GLU A 206 -3.48 6.59 6.10
N TYR A 207 -3.28 6.18 7.35
CA TYR A 207 -4.17 6.51 8.46
C TYR A 207 -3.56 7.59 9.34
N HIS A 208 -4.32 8.66 9.54
CA HIS A 208 -3.93 9.78 10.38
C HIS A 208 -5.02 10.08 11.42
N GLN A 209 -4.63 10.68 12.56
CA GLN A 209 -5.60 11.20 13.51
C GLN A 209 -6.36 12.36 12.86
N HIS A 210 -7.69 12.25 12.84
CA HIS A 210 -8.58 13.24 12.23
C HIS A 210 -9.68 13.62 13.21
N THR A 211 -9.93 14.93 13.35
CA THR A 211 -11.06 15.45 14.12
C THR A 211 -12.27 15.56 13.20
N SER A 212 -13.33 14.81 13.51
CA SER A 212 -14.57 14.82 12.76
C SER A 212 -15.73 15.27 13.64
N PRO A 213 -16.75 15.97 13.08
CA PRO A 213 -17.96 16.28 13.82
C PRO A 213 -18.65 15.00 14.24
N SER A 214 -19.11 14.98 15.48
CA SER A 214 -19.87 13.87 16.05
C SER A 214 -21.30 14.35 16.32
N VAL A 215 -22.28 13.65 15.76
CA VAL A 215 -23.70 14.02 15.91
C VAL A 215 -24.53 12.83 16.37
N TYR A 216 -25.49 13.14 17.26
CA TYR A 216 -26.59 12.25 17.60
C TYR A 216 -27.82 12.68 16.83
N VAL A 217 -28.55 11.74 16.24
CA VAL A 217 -29.74 12.04 15.43
C VAL A 217 -30.89 11.17 15.92
N LYS A 218 -32.03 11.78 16.12
CA LYS A 218 -33.29 11.08 16.45
C LYS A 218 -34.11 10.81 15.20
N PHE A 219 -34.42 9.58 14.95
CA PHE A 219 -35.34 9.16 13.89
C PHE A 219 -36.70 8.82 14.49
N PRO A 220 -37.81 9.42 14.01
CA PRO A 220 -39.12 9.12 14.53
C PRO A 220 -39.53 7.70 14.19
N LEU A 221 -40.11 6.98 15.15
CA LEU A 221 -40.78 5.71 14.92
C LEU A 221 -42.20 5.98 14.40
N ILE A 222 -42.51 5.49 13.21
CA ILE A 222 -43.79 5.68 12.55
C ILE A 222 -44.75 4.53 12.94
N THR A 223 -44.21 3.34 13.08
CA THR A 223 -44.95 2.16 13.55
C THR A 223 -45.49 2.36 14.96
N ASP A 224 -46.68 1.80 15.28
CA ASP A 224 -47.23 1.91 16.62
C ASP A 224 -46.26 1.39 17.69
N PRO A 225 -45.79 2.26 18.60
CA PRO A 225 -44.82 1.89 19.62
C PRO A 225 -45.33 0.79 20.57
N ALA A 226 -46.63 0.60 20.70
CA ALA A 226 -47.21 -0.49 21.50
C ALA A 226 -46.82 -1.89 21.00
N LEU A 227 -46.41 -2.03 19.75
CA LEU A 227 -45.87 -3.29 19.20
C LEU A 227 -44.50 -3.66 19.77
N ILE A 228 -43.74 -2.68 20.23
CA ILE A 228 -42.47 -2.91 20.91
C ILE A 228 -42.74 -3.30 22.38
N ASP A 229 -43.42 -2.40 23.07
CA ASP A 229 -43.81 -2.60 24.47
C ASP A 229 -45.10 -1.81 24.80
N PRO A 230 -46.07 -2.39 25.52
CA PRO A 230 -47.33 -1.69 25.90
C PRO A 230 -47.13 -0.38 26.68
N ALA A 231 -46.03 -0.24 27.40
CA ALA A 231 -45.69 0.99 28.12
C ALA A 231 -45.40 2.20 27.20
N LEU A 232 -45.19 1.95 25.91
CA LEU A 232 -44.90 2.95 24.88
C LEU A 232 -46.13 3.40 24.11
N ALA A 233 -47.30 2.83 24.40
CA ALA A 233 -48.55 3.12 23.70
C ALA A 233 -48.88 4.62 23.71
N GLY A 234 -49.19 5.18 22.53
CA GLY A 234 -49.56 6.59 22.36
C GLY A 234 -48.46 7.62 22.61
N ARG A 235 -47.22 7.19 22.75
CA ARG A 235 -46.06 8.06 22.97
C ARG A 235 -45.38 8.44 21.67
N LYS A 236 -44.66 9.57 21.64
CA LYS A 236 -43.76 9.97 20.56
C LYS A 236 -42.42 9.29 20.79
N VAL A 237 -42.11 8.28 19.99
CA VAL A 237 -40.92 7.46 20.14
C VAL A 237 -39.93 7.76 19.03
N TYR A 238 -38.64 7.85 19.39
CA TYR A 238 -37.52 8.07 18.48
C TYR A 238 -36.43 7.05 18.74
N VAL A 239 -35.76 6.59 17.67
CA VAL A 239 -34.54 5.81 17.77
C VAL A 239 -33.35 6.76 17.64
N LEU A 240 -32.44 6.70 18.59
CA LEU A 240 -31.20 7.53 18.56
C LEU A 240 -30.09 6.75 17.84
N ILE A 241 -29.45 7.44 16.90
CA ILE A 241 -28.22 6.97 16.28
C ILE A 241 -27.08 7.96 16.53
N TRP A 242 -25.86 7.48 16.39
CA TRP A 242 -24.67 8.29 16.45
C TRP A 242 -23.82 8.09 15.21
N THR A 243 -23.22 9.17 14.69
CA THR A 243 -22.31 9.11 13.56
C THR A 243 -21.23 10.19 13.63
N THR A 244 -20.06 9.90 13.11
CA THR A 244 -18.99 10.86 12.79
C THR A 244 -18.96 11.24 11.32
N THR A 245 -19.90 10.73 10.51
CA THR A 245 -20.00 10.97 9.08
C THR A 245 -21.38 11.53 8.71
N PRO A 246 -21.75 12.74 9.20
CA PRO A 246 -23.10 13.28 9.05
C PRO A 246 -23.53 13.49 7.59
N TRP A 247 -22.62 13.59 6.65
CA TRP A 247 -22.90 13.69 5.21
C TRP A 247 -23.50 12.43 4.61
N THR A 248 -23.53 11.30 5.35
CA THR A 248 -24.19 10.07 4.92
C THR A 248 -25.70 10.04 5.23
N LEU A 249 -26.17 10.92 6.10
CA LEU A 249 -27.57 10.96 6.52
C LEU A 249 -28.58 11.14 5.37
N PRO A 250 -28.31 11.97 4.33
CA PRO A 250 -29.26 12.08 3.20
C PRO A 250 -29.48 10.78 2.41
N ALA A 251 -28.55 9.84 2.50
CA ALA A 251 -28.61 8.53 1.82
C ALA A 251 -29.00 7.39 2.79
N ASN A 252 -29.39 7.70 4.03
CA ASN A 252 -29.78 6.70 5.01
C ASN A 252 -31.07 6.01 4.58
N LEU A 253 -31.09 4.66 4.59
CA LEU A 253 -32.25 3.85 4.23
C LEU A 253 -32.77 3.00 5.39
N GLY A 254 -32.07 2.97 6.52
CA GLY A 254 -32.51 2.15 7.66
C GLY A 254 -31.57 2.25 8.85
N ILE A 255 -32.02 1.74 9.98
CA ILE A 255 -31.26 1.65 11.23
C ILE A 255 -31.02 0.17 11.51
N ALA A 256 -29.76 -0.22 11.64
CA ALA A 256 -29.41 -1.58 12.02
C ALA A 256 -29.36 -1.72 13.55
N VAL A 257 -29.97 -2.77 14.05
CA VAL A 257 -29.99 -3.14 15.48
C VAL A 257 -29.43 -4.55 15.64
N HIS A 258 -28.79 -4.83 16.77
CA HIS A 258 -28.36 -6.18 17.10
C HIS A 258 -29.49 -6.95 17.75
N PRO A 259 -29.89 -8.13 17.25
CA PRO A 259 -31.05 -8.85 17.73
C PRO A 259 -30.96 -9.24 19.22
N ASP A 260 -29.78 -9.61 19.70
CA ASP A 260 -29.55 -10.11 21.05
C ASP A 260 -29.20 -9.03 22.06
N PHE A 261 -28.98 -7.79 21.64
CA PHE A 261 -28.68 -6.69 22.56
C PHE A 261 -30.00 -6.20 23.21
N GLU A 262 -29.85 -5.77 24.47
CA GLU A 262 -30.91 -5.08 25.18
C GLU A 262 -30.97 -3.60 24.79
N TYR A 263 -32.14 -3.11 24.51
CA TYR A 263 -32.45 -1.70 24.25
C TYR A 263 -33.36 -1.15 25.34
N SER A 264 -33.14 0.08 25.71
CA SER A 264 -33.94 0.83 26.68
C SER A 264 -34.70 1.95 25.99
N ALA A 265 -35.97 2.04 26.25
CA ALA A 265 -36.78 3.20 25.96
C ALA A 265 -36.87 4.07 27.21
N PHE A 266 -36.45 5.33 27.15
CA PHE A 266 -36.47 6.27 28.28
C PHE A 266 -37.13 7.59 27.88
N GLU A 267 -37.78 8.21 28.84
CA GLU A 267 -38.51 9.47 28.64
C GLU A 267 -37.65 10.67 29.02
N HIS A 268 -37.67 11.67 28.16
CA HIS A 268 -37.21 13.01 28.47
C HIS A 268 -38.18 14.04 27.89
N ASP A 269 -38.68 14.92 28.75
CA ASP A 269 -39.81 15.76 28.46
C ASP A 269 -41.02 14.93 27.95
N ASP A 270 -41.63 15.27 26.83
CA ASP A 270 -42.77 14.54 26.27
C ASP A 270 -42.38 13.54 25.17
N GLU A 271 -41.10 13.22 25.03
CA GLU A 271 -40.56 12.32 24.00
C GLU A 271 -39.91 11.10 24.64
N VAL A 272 -39.96 9.98 23.94
CA VAL A 272 -39.31 8.72 24.34
C VAL A 272 -38.17 8.40 23.37
N TYR A 273 -37.02 8.04 23.89
CA TYR A 273 -35.82 7.70 23.11
C TYR A 273 -35.42 6.25 23.31
N ILE A 274 -35.15 5.56 22.22
CA ILE A 274 -34.62 4.18 22.22
C ILE A 274 -33.12 4.22 21.95
N VAL A 275 -32.34 3.54 22.80
CA VAL A 275 -30.93 3.38 22.70
C VAL A 275 -30.53 2.02 23.29
N ALA A 276 -29.33 1.49 22.90
CA ALA A 276 -28.82 0.29 23.54
C ALA A 276 -28.64 0.52 25.05
N SER A 277 -29.09 -0.41 25.88
CA SER A 277 -29.13 -0.22 27.35
C SER A 277 -27.80 0.12 27.96
N GLU A 278 -26.71 -0.47 27.45
CA GLU A 278 -25.33 -0.17 27.89
C GLU A 278 -24.88 1.26 27.59
N LEU A 279 -25.48 1.92 26.60
CA LEU A 279 -25.14 3.27 26.19
C LEU A 279 -26.04 4.35 26.77
N LEU A 280 -27.08 3.98 27.52
CA LEU A 280 -28.13 4.87 27.97
C LEU A 280 -27.60 6.09 28.73
N GLU A 281 -26.79 5.87 29.77
CA GLU A 281 -26.26 6.97 30.61
C GLU A 281 -25.33 7.89 29.81
N ALA A 282 -24.39 7.31 29.06
CA ALA A 282 -23.40 8.07 28.26
C ALA A 282 -24.06 8.88 27.14
N VAL A 283 -25.10 8.35 26.51
CA VAL A 283 -25.85 9.05 25.44
C VAL A 283 -26.73 10.15 26.05
N ALA A 284 -27.40 9.85 27.14
CA ALA A 284 -28.23 10.86 27.81
C ALA A 284 -27.39 12.05 28.27
N GLU A 285 -26.25 11.84 28.90
CA GLU A 285 -25.32 12.88 29.31
C GLU A 285 -24.86 13.74 28.12
N LYS A 286 -24.37 13.10 27.06
CA LYS A 286 -23.84 13.80 25.86
C LYS A 286 -24.92 14.57 25.09
N CYS A 287 -26.15 14.11 25.12
CA CYS A 287 -27.29 14.77 24.47
C CYS A 287 -28.01 15.77 25.39
N GLY A 288 -27.61 15.87 26.67
CA GLY A 288 -28.27 16.74 27.67
C GLY A 288 -29.67 16.20 28.06
N LEU A 289 -29.95 14.91 27.81
CA LEU A 289 -31.23 14.24 28.16
C LEU A 289 -31.24 13.71 29.59
N ASP A 290 -30.16 13.92 30.33
CA ASP A 290 -30.00 13.62 31.75
C ASP A 290 -30.39 14.81 32.67
N LYS A 291 -30.88 15.93 32.11
CA LYS A 291 -31.21 17.15 32.82
C LYS A 291 -32.67 17.51 32.64
N ARG A 292 -33.37 17.69 33.74
CA ARG A 292 -34.71 18.25 33.76
C ARG A 292 -34.78 19.45 34.68
N GLU A 293 -35.32 20.56 34.19
CA GLU A 293 -35.38 21.84 34.93
C GLU A 293 -34.01 22.29 35.49
N GLY A 294 -32.91 21.98 34.78
CA GLY A 294 -31.55 22.34 35.20
C GLY A 294 -30.94 21.47 36.30
N LYS A 295 -31.62 20.40 36.74
CA LYS A 295 -31.12 19.41 37.70
C LYS A 295 -30.76 18.10 36.98
N GLU A 296 -29.64 17.53 37.37
CA GLU A 296 -29.26 16.18 36.90
C GLU A 296 -30.29 15.13 37.34
N GLN A 297 -30.76 14.34 36.40
CA GLN A 297 -31.68 13.26 36.65
C GLN A 297 -31.22 12.03 35.88
N THR A 298 -30.96 10.94 36.59
CA THR A 298 -30.63 9.65 35.95
C THR A 298 -31.75 9.21 35.03
N PRO A 299 -31.52 8.96 33.73
CA PRO A 299 -32.57 8.51 32.83
C PRO A 299 -33.16 7.18 33.32
N LYS A 300 -34.47 7.12 33.50
CA LYS A 300 -35.16 5.91 33.90
C LYS A 300 -35.78 5.24 32.69
N ALA A 301 -35.41 3.99 32.43
CA ALA A 301 -36.06 3.22 31.36
C ALA A 301 -37.51 2.97 31.69
N LEU A 302 -38.42 3.28 30.76
CA LEU A 302 -39.86 2.94 30.77
C LEU A 302 -40.05 1.48 30.36
N ALA A 303 -39.26 1.02 29.40
CA ALA A 303 -39.29 -0.35 28.89
C ALA A 303 -37.89 -0.80 28.51
N ARG A 304 -37.65 -2.11 28.59
CA ARG A 304 -36.44 -2.79 28.11
C ARG A 304 -36.83 -4.00 27.28
N PHE A 305 -36.17 -4.17 26.15
CA PHE A 305 -36.49 -5.24 25.21
C PHE A 305 -35.26 -5.60 24.38
N THR A 306 -35.28 -6.76 23.75
CA THR A 306 -34.18 -7.18 22.83
C THR A 306 -34.38 -6.53 21.46
N GLY A 307 -33.28 -6.41 20.70
CA GLY A 307 -33.30 -5.82 19.36
C GLY A 307 -34.25 -6.52 18.37
N THR A 308 -34.61 -7.79 18.62
CA THR A 308 -35.62 -8.51 17.84
C THR A 308 -37.00 -7.83 17.84
N ARG A 309 -37.30 -7.02 18.86
CA ARG A 309 -38.55 -6.25 18.91
C ARG A 309 -38.56 -5.03 18.00
N LEU A 310 -37.39 -4.64 17.49
CA LEU A 310 -37.21 -3.52 16.56
C LEU A 310 -37.12 -3.96 15.09
N ASP A 311 -37.22 -5.27 14.83
CA ASP A 311 -37.13 -5.78 13.46
C ASP A 311 -38.34 -5.35 12.62
N ARG A 312 -38.07 -4.83 11.42
CA ARG A 312 -39.06 -4.41 10.41
C ARG A 312 -40.08 -3.35 10.88
N LEU A 313 -39.65 -2.49 11.80
CA LEU A 313 -40.42 -1.30 12.15
C LEU A 313 -40.08 -0.13 11.23
N GLU A 314 -41.02 0.80 11.03
CA GLU A 314 -40.88 1.99 10.23
C GLU A 314 -40.92 3.26 11.09
#